data_9e0291500c4bde7be6a8eb074f43e250
#
_entry.id   9e0291500c4bde7be6a8eb074f43e250
#
_cell.length_a   1.000
_cell.length_b   1.000
_cell.length_c   1.000
_cell.angle_alpha   90.00
_cell.angle_beta   90.00
_cell.angle_gamma   90.00
#
_symmetry.space_group_name_H-M   'P 1'
#
loop_
_entity.id
_entity.type
_entity.pdbx_description
1 polymer ?
#
loop_
_entity_poly.entity_id
_entity_poly.type
_entity_poly.pdbx_seq_one_letter_code
_entity_poly.pdbx_strand_id
1 'polypeptide(L)'
;GAATGSGGEIRDRLAGGKGSLPLAGTAVYMTSYSRIQKNSKKGSFAERDWLYQNPTDILIKASNGASDFGNKFGQPLIAGSILTFEHKENNQLLGYDKVIMLAGGVGYGKKYEAEKGIPKKGDKIIILGGDNYRIGMGGAAVSSADTGKYGNALELNAIQRSNPEMQKRVSNVIRALVESDINPIVSIHDHGAGGHLNCLSELVENTGGTIEIDSLPLGDPTLSAKEIIGNESQERMGLIISPKDTKKLKKIAERERAPLYIVGEVTCDERLVFKNDTKKEVPIDLDLSALFGSSPKTVMEDSSVFREFKAIPYSQDKLFSYIKQVLQLEAVACKDWLTN
;
A
#
# COMPACT_ATOMS: atom_id res chain seq x y z
N GLY A 1 -3.13 2.29 -10.04
CA GLY A 1 -3.58 2.28 -8.62
C GLY A 1 -3.86 0.89 -8.10
N ALA A 2 -4.72 0.09 -8.74
CA ALA A 2 -5.09 -1.23 -8.21
C ALA A 2 -3.92 -2.23 -8.17
N ALA A 3 -3.06 -2.24 -9.17
CA ALA A 3 -1.83 -3.05 -9.15
C ALA A 3 -0.92 -2.64 -7.97
N THR A 4 -0.75 -1.34 -7.77
CA THR A 4 0.03 -0.80 -6.64
C THR A 4 -0.61 -1.15 -5.29
N GLY A 5 -1.96 -1.10 -5.19
CA GLY A 5 -2.69 -1.50 -3.99
C GLY A 5 -2.47 -2.98 -3.64
N SER A 6 -2.53 -3.88 -4.63
CA SER A 6 -2.21 -5.30 -4.42
C SER A 6 -0.76 -5.53 -4.02
N GLY A 7 0.19 -4.79 -4.62
CA GLY A 7 1.59 -4.85 -4.22
C GLY A 7 1.81 -4.34 -2.79
N GLY A 8 1.10 -3.29 -2.38
CA GLY A 8 1.17 -2.69 -1.04
C GLY A 8 0.78 -3.66 0.05
N GLU A 9 -0.39 -4.27 -0.06
CA GLU A 9 -0.89 -5.21 0.95
C GLU A 9 0.03 -6.45 1.11
N ILE A 10 0.69 -6.87 0.04
CA ILE A 10 1.70 -7.95 0.10
C ILE A 10 2.91 -7.49 0.91
N ARG A 11 3.40 -6.26 0.70
CA ARG A 11 4.56 -5.74 1.42
C ARG A 11 4.25 -5.51 2.89
N ASP A 12 3.07 -4.95 3.21
CA ASP A 12 2.62 -4.77 4.60
C ASP A 12 2.63 -6.09 5.35
N ARG A 13 2.13 -7.16 4.71
CA ARG A 13 2.16 -8.49 5.31
C ARG A 13 3.58 -9.06 5.40
N LEU A 14 4.44 -8.84 4.40
CA LEU A 14 5.86 -9.22 4.50
C LEU A 14 6.55 -8.54 5.68
N ALA A 15 6.17 -7.29 5.99
CA ALA A 15 6.73 -6.49 7.09
C ALA A 15 6.15 -6.81 8.47
N GLY A 16 5.24 -7.77 8.60
CA GLY A 16 4.66 -8.15 9.88
C GLY A 16 5.70 -8.71 10.85
N GLY A 17 5.85 -8.09 12.04
CA GLY A 17 6.80 -8.51 13.05
C GLY A 17 8.25 -8.50 12.56
N LYS A 18 8.91 -9.66 12.60
CA LYS A 18 10.25 -9.89 12.01
C LYS A 18 10.18 -10.47 10.60
N GLY A 19 9.09 -10.23 9.91
CA GLY A 19 8.77 -10.76 8.60
C GLY A 19 7.79 -11.92 8.65
N SER A 20 6.95 -12.00 7.64
CA SER A 20 5.94 -13.04 7.48
C SER A 20 5.77 -13.45 6.01
N LEU A 21 4.91 -14.42 5.74
CA LEU A 21 4.70 -15.00 4.42
C LEU A 21 3.30 -14.67 3.91
N PRO A 22 3.14 -13.81 2.89
CA PRO A 22 1.88 -13.63 2.20
C PRO A 22 1.46 -14.91 1.48
N LEU A 23 0.20 -15.32 1.62
CA LEU A 23 -0.34 -16.56 1.04
C LEU A 23 -1.38 -16.29 -0.03
N ALA A 24 -2.36 -15.41 0.25
CA ALA A 24 -3.45 -15.11 -0.66
C ALA A 24 -3.95 -13.69 -0.45
N GLY A 25 -4.40 -13.05 -1.52
CA GLY A 25 -4.92 -11.68 -1.51
C GLY A 25 -6.44 -11.62 -1.66
N THR A 26 -7.00 -10.49 -1.26
CA THR A 26 -8.41 -10.11 -1.47
C THR A 26 -8.48 -8.68 -1.99
N ALA A 27 -9.52 -8.35 -2.75
CA ALA A 27 -9.75 -7.00 -3.23
C ALA A 27 -11.23 -6.63 -3.20
N VAL A 28 -11.54 -5.47 -2.62
CA VAL A 28 -12.90 -4.89 -2.64
C VAL A 28 -12.83 -3.57 -3.41
N TYR A 29 -13.74 -3.38 -4.34
CA TYR A 29 -13.83 -2.14 -5.11
C TYR A 29 -15.14 -1.43 -4.78
N MET A 30 -15.08 -0.13 -4.51
CA MET A 30 -16.22 0.71 -4.22
C MET A 30 -16.28 1.83 -5.25
N THR A 31 -17.43 1.93 -5.94
CA THR A 31 -17.69 2.95 -6.96
C THR A 31 -19.13 3.41 -6.92
N SER A 32 -19.45 4.47 -7.66
CA SER A 32 -20.81 4.76 -8.06
C SER A 32 -21.38 3.60 -8.90
N TYR A 33 -22.71 3.54 -9.10
CA TYR A 33 -23.36 2.45 -9.87
C TYR A 33 -22.73 2.27 -11.26
N SER A 34 -22.48 1.03 -11.64
CA SER A 34 -21.79 0.65 -12.87
C SER A 34 -22.59 0.91 -14.15
N ARG A 35 -23.92 0.98 -14.06
CA ARG A 35 -24.82 1.21 -15.21
C ARG A 35 -24.66 0.23 -16.38
N ILE A 36 -24.26 -1.01 -16.08
CA ILE A 36 -24.08 -2.08 -17.09
C ILE A 36 -25.37 -2.38 -17.83
N GLN A 37 -26.50 -2.35 -17.11
CA GLN A 37 -27.82 -2.58 -17.71
C GLN A 37 -28.44 -1.25 -18.14
N LYS A 38 -28.28 -0.89 -19.39
CA LYS A 38 -28.86 0.33 -20.00
C LYS A 38 -30.39 0.45 -19.94
N ASN A 39 -31.12 -0.63 -19.59
CA ASN A 39 -32.58 -0.74 -19.68
C ASN A 39 -33.33 -0.95 -18.36
N SER A 40 -32.71 -0.78 -17.19
CA SER A 40 -33.46 -0.86 -15.93
C SER A 40 -34.27 0.42 -15.70
N LYS A 41 -35.51 0.42 -16.13
CA LYS A 41 -36.45 1.56 -16.07
C LYS A 41 -36.91 1.94 -14.65
N LYS A 42 -36.41 1.30 -13.59
CA LYS A 42 -36.80 1.62 -12.21
C LYS A 42 -35.58 1.84 -11.33
N GLY A 43 -35.36 3.09 -10.97
CA GLY A 43 -34.42 3.44 -9.90
C GLY A 43 -32.97 3.67 -10.32
N SER A 44 -32.67 3.72 -11.62
CA SER A 44 -31.33 4.10 -12.07
C SER A 44 -31.11 5.59 -11.89
N PHE A 45 -30.07 5.96 -11.19
CA PHE A 45 -29.58 7.33 -11.19
C PHE A 45 -29.23 7.76 -12.61
N ALA A 46 -29.54 9.00 -12.95
CA ALA A 46 -29.22 9.55 -14.26
C ALA A 46 -27.72 9.40 -14.55
N GLU A 47 -27.41 9.17 -15.81
CA GLU A 47 -26.02 9.25 -16.27
C GLU A 47 -25.54 10.67 -16.06
N ARG A 48 -24.28 10.83 -15.68
CA ARG A 48 -23.64 12.11 -15.42
C ARG A 48 -22.24 12.14 -16.04
N ASP A 49 -21.71 13.30 -16.24
CA ASP A 49 -20.35 13.46 -16.71
C ASP A 49 -19.35 12.95 -15.67
N TRP A 50 -18.44 12.10 -16.11
CA TRP A 50 -17.35 11.58 -15.30
C TRP A 50 -16.06 12.29 -15.66
N LEU A 51 -15.29 12.66 -14.67
CA LEU A 51 -14.09 13.45 -14.87
C LEU A 51 -13.05 12.77 -15.78
N TYR A 52 -12.89 11.44 -15.66
CA TYR A 52 -11.93 10.66 -16.46
C TYR A 52 -12.54 9.40 -17.08
N GLN A 53 -13.16 8.56 -16.27
CA GLN A 53 -13.69 7.25 -16.67
C GLN A 53 -14.99 6.97 -15.93
N ASN A 54 -15.86 6.24 -16.58
CA ASN A 54 -17.09 5.77 -15.95
C ASN A 54 -16.82 4.64 -14.93
N PRO A 55 -17.74 4.36 -14.01
CA PRO A 55 -17.55 3.33 -12.99
C PRO A 55 -17.27 1.93 -13.54
N THR A 56 -17.86 1.54 -14.65
CA THR A 56 -17.64 0.24 -15.29
C THR A 56 -16.19 0.08 -15.74
N ASP A 57 -15.66 1.08 -16.46
CA ASP A 57 -14.27 1.07 -16.93
C ASP A 57 -13.28 1.06 -15.77
N ILE A 58 -13.59 1.80 -14.70
CA ILE A 58 -12.76 1.80 -13.48
C ILE A 58 -12.73 0.40 -12.85
N LEU A 59 -13.88 -0.25 -12.71
CA LEU A 59 -13.98 -1.58 -12.11
C LEU A 59 -13.23 -2.64 -12.91
N ILE A 60 -13.38 -2.65 -14.25
CA ILE A 60 -12.67 -3.57 -15.14
C ILE A 60 -11.16 -3.36 -15.03
N LYS A 61 -10.69 -2.11 -15.13
CA LYS A 61 -9.25 -1.79 -15.03
C LYS A 61 -8.67 -2.07 -13.65
N ALA A 62 -9.44 -1.84 -12.59
CA ALA A 62 -9.01 -2.13 -11.23
C ALA A 62 -8.87 -3.65 -11.01
N SER A 63 -9.87 -4.43 -11.43
CA SER A 63 -9.84 -5.90 -11.36
C SER A 63 -8.66 -6.47 -12.14
N ASN A 64 -8.48 -6.04 -13.38
CA ASN A 64 -7.38 -6.49 -14.22
C ASN A 64 -6.01 -6.11 -13.62
N GLY A 65 -5.86 -4.88 -13.11
CA GLY A 65 -4.60 -4.43 -12.51
C GLY A 65 -4.23 -5.19 -11.25
N ALA A 66 -5.19 -5.47 -10.37
CA ALA A 66 -4.95 -6.25 -9.15
C ALA A 66 -4.61 -7.70 -9.46
N SER A 67 -5.36 -8.33 -10.38
CA SER A 67 -5.12 -9.71 -10.81
C SER A 67 -3.79 -9.88 -11.52
N ASP A 68 -3.44 -8.94 -12.41
CA ASP A 68 -2.16 -8.96 -13.13
C ASP A 68 -0.96 -8.90 -12.17
N PHE A 69 -1.03 -8.01 -11.16
CA PHE A 69 0.02 -7.94 -10.14
C PHE A 69 0.13 -9.23 -9.34
N GLY A 70 -1.00 -9.73 -8.84
CA GLY A 70 -1.07 -10.97 -8.07
C GLY A 70 -0.52 -12.17 -8.85
N ASN A 71 -0.90 -12.29 -10.12
CA ASN A 71 -0.42 -13.36 -11.02
C ASN A 71 1.09 -13.26 -11.28
N LYS A 72 1.61 -12.08 -11.56
CA LYS A 72 3.05 -11.85 -11.79
C LYS A 72 3.90 -12.05 -10.53
N PHE A 73 3.37 -11.69 -9.38
CA PHE A 73 4.03 -11.94 -8.09
C PHE A 73 3.92 -13.41 -7.66
N GLY A 74 2.85 -14.08 -8.03
CA GLY A 74 2.54 -15.46 -7.63
C GLY A 74 1.75 -15.53 -6.32
N GLN A 75 0.88 -14.55 -6.06
CA GLN A 75 -0.11 -14.57 -5.00
C GLN A 75 -1.52 -14.49 -5.59
N PRO A 76 -2.37 -15.53 -5.46
CA PRO A 76 -3.71 -15.48 -5.99
C PRO A 76 -4.59 -14.50 -5.22
N LEU A 77 -5.48 -13.81 -5.95
CA LEU A 77 -6.65 -13.15 -5.37
C LEU A 77 -7.76 -14.18 -5.21
N ILE A 78 -8.08 -14.56 -3.98
CA ILE A 78 -9.00 -15.66 -3.68
C ILE A 78 -10.43 -15.23 -3.42
N ALA A 79 -10.64 -13.96 -3.12
CA ALA A 79 -11.95 -13.40 -2.86
C ALA A 79 -11.98 -11.91 -3.13
N GLY A 80 -13.15 -11.37 -3.37
CA GLY A 80 -13.36 -9.94 -3.52
C GLY A 80 -14.84 -9.57 -3.52
N SER A 81 -15.10 -8.29 -3.53
CA SER A 81 -16.46 -7.76 -3.60
C SER A 81 -16.51 -6.46 -4.40
N ILE A 82 -17.65 -6.21 -5.01
CA ILE A 82 -18.01 -4.92 -5.59
C ILE A 82 -19.09 -4.33 -4.73
N LEU A 83 -18.86 -3.13 -4.24
CA LEU A 83 -19.81 -2.34 -3.47
C LEU A 83 -20.08 -1.05 -4.22
N THR A 84 -21.32 -0.86 -4.67
CA THR A 84 -21.72 0.35 -5.38
C THR A 84 -22.74 1.11 -4.56
N PHE A 85 -22.64 2.44 -4.57
CA PHE A 85 -23.53 3.28 -3.80
C PHE A 85 -23.72 4.63 -4.45
N GLU A 86 -24.98 5.01 -4.65
CA GLU A 86 -25.43 6.37 -4.94
C GLU A 86 -26.75 6.59 -4.21
N HIS A 87 -26.88 7.72 -3.54
CA HIS A 87 -28.07 8.08 -2.79
C HIS A 87 -28.31 9.59 -2.88
N LYS A 88 -29.57 9.98 -3.00
CA LYS A 88 -29.99 11.38 -2.97
C LYS A 88 -30.73 11.68 -1.69
N GLU A 89 -30.21 12.55 -0.87
CA GLU A 89 -30.82 12.99 0.36
C GLU A 89 -30.64 14.51 0.52
N ASN A 90 -31.70 15.23 0.91
CA ASN A 90 -31.66 16.70 1.14
C ASN A 90 -31.02 17.51 -0.01
N ASN A 91 -31.35 17.16 -1.25
CA ASN A 91 -30.75 17.72 -2.48
C ASN A 91 -29.25 17.49 -2.66
N GLN A 92 -28.62 16.65 -1.84
CA GLN A 92 -27.26 16.21 -2.01
C GLN A 92 -27.22 14.81 -2.64
N LEU A 93 -26.29 14.60 -3.58
CA LEU A 93 -25.99 13.30 -4.12
C LEU A 93 -24.78 12.74 -3.37
N LEU A 94 -24.99 11.60 -2.72
CA LEU A 94 -23.97 10.86 -1.98
C LEU A 94 -23.57 9.63 -2.80
N GLY A 95 -22.29 9.36 -2.92
CA GLY A 95 -21.79 8.21 -3.66
C GLY A 95 -20.29 8.02 -3.55
N TYR A 96 -19.81 6.89 -4.06
CA TYR A 96 -18.38 6.65 -4.19
C TYR A 96 -17.84 7.23 -5.51
N ASP A 97 -17.84 8.56 -5.64
CA ASP A 97 -17.35 9.25 -6.85
C ASP A 97 -15.83 9.16 -6.98
N LYS A 98 -15.13 9.17 -5.86
CA LYS A 98 -13.73 8.77 -5.80
C LYS A 98 -13.69 7.28 -5.49
N VAL A 99 -13.20 6.49 -6.44
CA VAL A 99 -13.09 5.04 -6.29
C VAL A 99 -12.25 4.67 -5.06
N ILE A 100 -12.73 3.69 -4.31
CA ILE A 100 -12.01 3.13 -3.17
C ILE A 100 -11.67 1.68 -3.50
N MET A 101 -10.44 1.28 -3.23
CA MET A 101 -10.00 -0.10 -3.23
C MET A 101 -9.55 -0.48 -1.82
N LEU A 102 -10.13 -1.54 -1.28
CA LEU A 102 -9.61 -2.19 -0.09
C LEU A 102 -8.86 -3.44 -0.54
N ALA A 103 -7.54 -3.41 -0.39
CA ALA A 103 -6.68 -4.56 -0.62
C ALA A 103 -6.35 -5.20 0.72
N GLY A 104 -6.37 -6.51 0.77
CA GLY A 104 -6.10 -7.27 1.97
C GLY A 104 -5.64 -8.69 1.64
N GLY A 105 -5.48 -9.52 2.66
CA GLY A 105 -5.09 -10.90 2.41
C GLY A 105 -4.81 -11.70 3.67
N VAL A 106 -4.37 -12.94 3.43
CA VAL A 106 -3.97 -13.89 4.47
C VAL A 106 -2.49 -14.16 4.35
N GLY A 107 -1.82 -14.21 5.50
CA GLY A 107 -0.40 -14.55 5.61
C GLY A 107 -0.15 -15.52 6.76
N TYR A 108 1.08 -16.00 6.85
CA TYR A 108 1.57 -16.82 7.93
C TYR A 108 2.79 -16.18 8.58
N GLY A 109 2.81 -16.15 9.90
CA GLY A 109 3.96 -15.72 10.70
C GLY A 109 4.14 -16.58 11.93
N LYS A 110 5.37 -16.68 12.44
CA LYS A 110 5.67 -17.37 13.68
C LYS A 110 5.26 -16.48 14.86
N LYS A 111 4.46 -17.01 15.79
CA LYS A 111 3.92 -16.25 16.93
C LYS A 111 5.01 -15.53 17.73
N TYR A 112 6.17 -16.15 17.92
CA TYR A 112 7.30 -15.58 18.68
C TYR A 112 8.11 -14.54 17.88
N GLU A 113 7.79 -14.33 16.59
CA GLU A 113 8.35 -13.32 15.72
C GLU A 113 7.30 -12.23 15.35
N ALA A 114 6.13 -12.23 16.01
CA ALA A 114 5.06 -11.29 15.73
C ALA A 114 5.41 -9.82 16.09
N GLU A 115 6.39 -9.64 16.96
CA GLU A 115 6.91 -8.33 17.35
C GLU A 115 8.28 -8.09 16.74
N LYS A 116 8.55 -6.83 16.36
CA LYS A 116 9.86 -6.39 15.90
C LYS A 116 10.87 -6.50 17.05
N GLY A 117 12.10 -6.85 16.74
CA GLY A 117 13.20 -6.80 17.70
C GLY A 117 13.64 -5.36 17.95
N ILE A 118 14.43 -5.16 19.01
CA ILE A 118 15.02 -3.86 19.34
C ILE A 118 16.38 -3.75 18.67
N PRO A 119 16.57 -2.80 17.74
CA PRO A 119 17.87 -2.57 17.10
C PRO A 119 18.93 -2.15 18.13
N LYS A 120 20.18 -2.46 17.82
CA LYS A 120 21.34 -2.12 18.66
C LYS A 120 22.29 -1.22 17.91
N LYS A 121 23.05 -0.41 18.61
CA LYS A 121 24.10 0.43 18.03
C LYS A 121 25.02 -0.39 17.14
N GLY A 122 25.22 0.08 15.90
CA GLY A 122 26.04 -0.58 14.89
C GLY A 122 25.31 -1.62 14.03
N ASP A 123 24.04 -1.97 14.35
CA ASP A 123 23.21 -2.77 13.44
C ASP A 123 23.06 -2.06 12.10
N LYS A 124 23.03 -2.82 11.01
CA LYS A 124 23.04 -2.26 9.66
C LYS A 124 21.62 -2.02 9.16
N ILE A 125 21.42 -0.83 8.60
CA ILE A 125 20.20 -0.43 7.90
C ILE A 125 20.39 -0.82 6.43
N ILE A 126 19.45 -1.60 5.91
CA ILE A 126 19.56 -2.24 4.60
C ILE A 126 18.30 -1.97 3.79
N ILE A 127 18.48 -1.69 2.50
CA ILE A 127 17.42 -1.66 1.50
C ILE A 127 17.56 -2.86 0.57
N LEU A 128 16.44 -3.54 0.35
CA LEU A 128 16.28 -4.55 -0.70
C LEU A 128 15.35 -3.99 -1.77
N GLY A 129 15.70 -4.12 -3.06
CA GLY A 129 14.83 -3.74 -4.18
C GLY A 129 15.51 -2.83 -5.20
N GLY A 130 14.70 -2.29 -6.11
CA GLY A 130 15.18 -1.57 -7.28
C GLY A 130 15.61 -0.13 -7.02
N ASP A 131 16.21 0.45 -8.06
CA ASP A 131 16.79 1.80 -8.03
C ASP A 131 15.71 2.91 -8.07
N ASN A 132 16.08 4.09 -7.63
CA ASN A 132 15.26 5.30 -7.69
C ASN A 132 15.26 5.92 -9.09
N TYR A 133 14.06 6.28 -9.55
CA TYR A 133 13.82 7.07 -10.74
C TYR A 133 12.85 8.20 -10.44
N ARG A 134 12.66 9.16 -11.37
CA ARG A 134 11.71 10.26 -11.19
C ARG A 134 10.25 9.81 -11.42
N ILE A 135 9.78 8.91 -10.58
CA ILE A 135 8.42 8.35 -10.56
C ILE A 135 8.01 8.10 -9.11
N GLY A 136 6.73 8.19 -8.79
CA GLY A 136 6.22 8.02 -7.42
C GLY A 136 6.51 9.21 -6.51
N MET A 137 6.69 10.41 -7.08
CA MET A 137 7.02 11.62 -6.32
C MET A 137 5.78 12.21 -5.67
N GLY A 138 5.66 12.06 -4.36
CA GLY A 138 4.52 12.56 -3.60
C GLY A 138 3.19 11.87 -3.94
N GLY A 139 3.23 10.60 -4.33
CA GLY A 139 2.06 9.84 -4.78
C GLY A 139 0.94 9.79 -3.75
N ALA A 140 1.26 9.62 -2.48
CA ALA A 140 0.28 9.63 -1.40
C ALA A 140 -0.41 11.00 -1.26
N ALA A 141 0.32 12.10 -1.35
CA ALA A 141 -0.24 13.46 -1.27
C ALA A 141 -1.16 13.76 -2.45
N VAL A 142 -0.74 13.40 -3.67
CA VAL A 142 -1.55 13.59 -4.89
C VAL A 142 -2.81 12.72 -4.87
N SER A 143 -2.70 11.46 -4.46
CA SER A 143 -3.85 10.54 -4.38
C SER A 143 -4.88 10.95 -3.32
N SER A 144 -4.47 11.70 -2.30
CA SER A 144 -5.34 12.20 -1.23
C SER A 144 -6.06 13.51 -1.59
N ALA A 145 -5.63 14.20 -2.65
CA ALA A 145 -6.27 15.42 -3.11
C ALA A 145 -7.50 15.14 -3.99
N ASP A 146 -8.32 16.17 -4.20
CA ASP A 146 -9.44 16.09 -5.14
C ASP A 146 -8.92 15.80 -6.55
N THR A 147 -9.63 14.94 -7.26
CA THR A 147 -9.27 14.55 -8.62
C THR A 147 -9.26 15.77 -9.55
N GLY A 148 -8.14 15.96 -10.28
CA GLY A 148 -7.96 17.12 -11.18
C GLY A 148 -7.46 18.40 -10.51
N LYS A 149 -7.13 18.34 -9.21
CA LYS A 149 -6.56 19.48 -8.49
C LYS A 149 -5.17 19.89 -9.00
N TYR A 150 -4.39 18.92 -9.44
CA TYR A 150 -3.05 19.13 -9.97
C TYR A 150 -3.00 19.00 -11.47
N GLY A 151 -2.05 19.66 -12.11
CA GLY A 151 -1.84 19.51 -13.56
C GLY A 151 -1.32 18.11 -13.91
N ASN A 152 -1.64 17.64 -15.13
CA ASN A 152 -1.31 16.29 -15.61
C ASN A 152 0.15 15.87 -15.38
N ALA A 153 1.11 16.76 -15.50
CA ALA A 153 2.52 16.47 -15.31
C ALA A 153 2.84 16.06 -13.86
N LEU A 154 2.23 16.73 -12.88
CA LEU A 154 2.39 16.39 -11.46
C LEU A 154 1.69 15.06 -11.13
N GLU A 155 0.49 14.85 -11.66
CA GLU A 155 -0.25 13.62 -11.46
C GLU A 155 0.46 12.41 -12.08
N LEU A 156 1.08 12.56 -13.25
CA LEU A 156 1.87 11.51 -13.89
C LEU A 156 3.14 11.17 -13.10
N ASN A 157 3.86 12.16 -12.61
CA ASN A 157 5.06 11.93 -11.79
C ASN A 157 4.75 11.32 -10.41
N ALA A 158 3.53 11.51 -9.93
CA ALA A 158 3.06 10.94 -8.67
C ALA A 158 2.63 9.47 -8.78
N ILE A 159 2.50 8.93 -10.00
CA ILE A 159 2.16 7.51 -10.19
C ILE A 159 3.27 6.65 -9.60
N GLN A 160 2.90 5.82 -8.63
CA GLN A 160 3.82 4.90 -7.99
C GLN A 160 4.21 3.76 -8.95
N ARG A 161 5.48 3.41 -8.97
CA ARG A 161 5.97 2.31 -9.78
C ARG A 161 5.53 0.97 -9.20
N SER A 162 4.96 0.13 -10.06
CA SER A 162 4.59 -1.24 -9.74
C SER A 162 5.54 -2.19 -10.46
N ASN A 163 6.33 -2.96 -9.70
CA ASN A 163 7.26 -3.94 -10.25
C ASN A 163 7.12 -5.28 -9.49
N PRO A 164 6.17 -6.14 -9.90
CA PRO A 164 5.89 -7.39 -9.20
C PRO A 164 7.07 -8.37 -9.26
N GLU A 165 7.88 -8.36 -10.32
CA GLU A 165 9.07 -9.21 -10.42
C GLU A 165 10.12 -8.83 -9.36
N MET A 166 10.47 -7.54 -9.28
CA MET A 166 11.41 -7.07 -8.28
C MET A 166 10.89 -7.32 -6.86
N GLN A 167 9.61 -7.04 -6.62
CA GLN A 167 8.99 -7.32 -5.33
C GLN A 167 9.03 -8.81 -4.99
N LYS A 168 8.88 -9.71 -5.99
CA LYS A 168 9.00 -11.16 -5.78
C LYS A 168 10.42 -11.58 -5.40
N ARG A 169 11.44 -11.04 -6.06
CA ARG A 169 12.85 -11.28 -5.73
C ARG A 169 13.14 -10.87 -4.27
N VAL A 170 12.70 -9.69 -3.85
CA VAL A 170 12.80 -9.20 -2.48
C VAL A 170 12.05 -10.11 -1.50
N SER A 171 10.83 -10.49 -1.83
CA SER A 171 10.02 -11.42 -1.04
C SER A 171 10.71 -12.78 -0.84
N ASN A 172 11.37 -13.31 -1.86
CA ASN A 172 12.11 -14.57 -1.75
C ASN A 172 13.29 -14.46 -0.78
N VAL A 173 13.98 -13.30 -0.73
CA VAL A 173 15.04 -13.05 0.26
C VAL A 173 14.46 -13.07 1.67
N ILE A 174 13.39 -12.34 1.90
CA ILE A 174 12.72 -12.28 3.21
C ILE A 174 12.23 -13.67 3.61
N ARG A 175 11.59 -14.39 2.70
CA ARG A 175 11.12 -15.75 2.92
C ARG A 175 12.23 -16.67 3.37
N ALA A 176 13.39 -16.64 2.70
CA ALA A 176 14.53 -17.48 3.06
C ALA A 176 15.07 -17.19 4.48
N LEU A 177 14.92 -15.95 4.98
CA LEU A 177 15.30 -15.57 6.33
C LEU A 177 14.25 -16.02 7.36
N VAL A 178 12.98 -15.78 7.07
CA VAL A 178 11.84 -16.08 7.93
C VAL A 178 11.64 -17.59 8.10
N GLU A 179 11.86 -18.37 7.04
CA GLU A 179 11.74 -19.84 7.09
C GLU A 179 12.98 -20.51 7.71
N SER A 180 14.09 -19.79 7.94
CA SER A 180 15.26 -20.35 8.59
C SER A 180 15.01 -20.63 10.08
N ASP A 181 15.77 -21.57 10.68
CA ASP A 181 15.67 -21.91 12.11
C ASP A 181 15.92 -20.70 13.00
N ILE A 182 16.86 -19.83 12.59
CA ILE A 182 17.17 -18.57 13.25
C ILE A 182 16.95 -17.45 12.24
N ASN A 183 15.88 -16.68 12.43
CA ASN A 183 15.60 -15.49 11.65
C ASN A 183 16.50 -14.33 12.11
N PRO A 184 17.42 -13.83 11.25
CA PRO A 184 18.35 -12.77 11.64
C PRO A 184 17.74 -11.36 11.55
N ILE A 185 16.51 -11.22 11.06
CA ILE A 185 15.83 -9.91 10.94
C ILE A 185 15.56 -9.37 12.34
N VAL A 186 16.07 -8.18 12.63
CA VAL A 186 15.78 -7.44 13.85
C VAL A 186 14.49 -6.64 13.68
N SER A 187 14.41 -5.86 12.61
CA SER A 187 13.23 -5.07 12.23
C SER A 187 13.09 -5.05 10.72
N ILE A 188 11.87 -4.95 10.23
CA ILE A 188 11.54 -4.88 8.80
C ILE A 188 10.40 -3.89 8.59
N HIS A 189 10.46 -3.13 7.51
CA HIS A 189 9.41 -2.23 7.07
C HIS A 189 9.32 -2.18 5.54
N ASP A 190 8.13 -1.95 5.01
CA ASP A 190 7.93 -1.76 3.58
C ASP A 190 8.20 -0.31 3.15
N HIS A 191 8.43 -0.11 1.86
CA HIS A 191 8.45 1.21 1.25
C HIS A 191 7.07 1.54 0.70
N GLY A 192 6.39 2.47 1.35
CA GLY A 192 5.11 3.02 0.95
C GLY A 192 5.19 4.52 0.68
N ALA A 193 4.18 5.24 1.15
CA ALA A 193 4.14 6.70 1.12
C ALA A 193 5.37 7.31 1.82
N GLY A 194 5.90 8.39 1.25
CA GLY A 194 7.08 9.07 1.80
C GLY A 194 8.42 8.37 1.51
N GLY A 195 8.41 7.25 0.80
CA GLY A 195 9.61 6.59 0.28
C GLY A 195 10.60 6.15 1.35
N HIS A 196 11.90 6.44 1.13
CA HIS A 196 12.95 6.10 2.08
C HIS A 196 12.80 6.81 3.43
N LEU A 197 12.29 8.05 3.44
CA LEU A 197 12.12 8.79 4.68
C LEU A 197 11.22 8.03 5.64
N ASN A 198 10.03 7.65 5.19
CA ASN A 198 9.06 6.97 6.04
C ASN A 198 9.56 5.59 6.48
N CYS A 199 9.95 4.75 5.53
CA CYS A 199 10.42 3.40 5.81
C CYS A 199 11.61 3.39 6.80
N LEU A 200 12.62 4.22 6.57
CA LEU A 200 13.83 4.21 7.38
C LEU A 200 13.64 4.88 8.75
N SER A 201 12.78 5.90 8.84
CA SER A 201 12.43 6.47 10.14
C SER A 201 11.72 5.47 11.04
N GLU A 202 10.74 4.75 10.50
CA GLU A 202 9.99 3.73 11.26
C GLU A 202 10.85 2.52 11.67
N LEU A 203 11.88 2.19 10.88
CA LEU A 203 12.83 1.15 11.27
C LEU A 203 13.64 1.51 12.51
N VAL A 204 13.95 2.80 12.71
CA VAL A 204 14.81 3.28 13.80
C VAL A 204 14.07 4.14 14.83
N GLU A 205 12.73 4.14 14.82
CA GLU A 205 11.88 5.04 15.63
C GLU A 205 12.20 5.04 17.13
N ASN A 206 12.72 3.92 17.66
CA ASN A 206 13.04 3.78 19.09
C ASN A 206 14.54 3.88 19.39
N THR A 207 15.38 4.14 18.39
CA THR A 207 16.83 4.08 18.55
C THR A 207 17.60 5.20 17.88
N GLY A 208 17.13 5.65 16.75
CA GLY A 208 17.90 6.54 15.88
C GLY A 208 18.82 5.82 14.91
N GLY A 209 19.21 6.53 13.86
CA GLY A 209 20.06 5.98 12.82
C GLY A 209 20.61 7.05 11.87
N THR A 210 21.74 6.74 11.28
CA THR A 210 22.39 7.57 10.25
C THR A 210 22.33 6.85 8.90
N ILE A 211 21.83 7.53 7.89
CA ILE A 211 21.67 7.03 6.51
C ILE A 211 22.58 7.84 5.58
N GLU A 212 23.35 7.12 4.78
CA GLU A 212 24.21 7.66 3.73
C GLU A 212 23.44 7.76 2.42
N ILE A 213 23.13 8.97 1.96
CA ILE A 213 22.36 9.20 0.72
C ILE A 213 23.08 8.62 -0.49
N ASP A 214 24.41 8.69 -0.54
CA ASP A 214 25.21 8.14 -1.63
C ASP A 214 25.16 6.60 -1.72
N SER A 215 24.70 5.94 -0.68
CA SER A 215 24.52 4.48 -0.62
C SER A 215 23.08 4.04 -0.95
N LEU A 216 22.15 4.99 -1.12
CA LEU A 216 20.79 4.67 -1.53
C LEU A 216 20.74 4.26 -3.00
N PRO A 217 19.81 3.36 -3.38
CA PRO A 217 19.68 2.91 -4.76
C PRO A 217 19.37 4.07 -5.71
N LEU A 218 20.15 4.25 -6.76
CA LEU A 218 20.05 5.38 -7.67
C LEU A 218 20.10 4.91 -9.13
N GLY A 219 19.01 5.08 -9.85
CA GLY A 219 18.91 4.79 -11.28
C GLY A 219 18.96 6.04 -12.17
N ASP A 220 18.56 7.20 -11.64
CA ASP A 220 18.65 8.50 -12.31
C ASP A 220 19.59 9.42 -11.52
N PRO A 221 20.81 9.68 -12.02
CA PRO A 221 21.80 10.51 -11.32
C PRO A 221 21.43 12.00 -11.24
N THR A 222 20.37 12.42 -11.91
CA THR A 222 19.89 13.81 -11.87
C THR A 222 18.95 14.11 -10.72
N LEU A 223 18.59 13.08 -9.91
CA LEU A 223 17.73 13.26 -8.75
C LEU A 223 18.43 14.09 -7.66
N SER A 224 17.68 15.03 -7.11
CA SER A 224 18.09 15.76 -5.91
C SER A 224 17.97 14.88 -4.65
N ALA A 225 18.62 15.26 -3.57
CA ALA A 225 18.51 14.56 -2.29
C ALA A 225 17.04 14.39 -1.83
N LYS A 226 16.21 15.45 -2.00
CA LYS A 226 14.79 15.42 -1.69
C LYS A 226 14.04 14.37 -2.51
N GLU A 227 14.34 14.28 -3.81
CA GLU A 227 13.71 13.30 -4.69
C GLU A 227 14.15 11.87 -4.37
N ILE A 228 15.44 11.66 -4.05
CA ILE A 228 15.95 10.35 -3.63
C ILE A 228 15.25 9.90 -2.34
N ILE A 229 15.23 10.75 -1.32
CA ILE A 229 14.68 10.42 0.01
C ILE A 229 13.17 10.18 -0.04
N GLY A 230 12.43 10.99 -0.80
CA GLY A 230 10.97 10.93 -0.89
C GLY A 230 10.40 10.06 -2.00
N ASN A 231 11.22 9.30 -2.73
CA ASN A 231 10.76 8.48 -3.85
C ASN A 231 9.98 7.25 -3.40
N GLU A 232 8.73 7.13 -3.85
CA GLU A 232 7.81 6.07 -3.50
C GLU A 232 7.88 4.85 -4.44
N SER A 233 9.07 4.38 -4.79
CA SER A 233 9.23 3.13 -5.55
C SER A 233 8.93 1.93 -4.64
N GLN A 234 7.78 1.34 -4.82
CA GLN A 234 7.13 0.47 -3.84
C GLN A 234 7.49 -1.02 -3.90
N GLU A 235 8.44 -1.43 -4.69
CA GLU A 235 8.94 -2.82 -4.70
C GLU A 235 10.04 -3.09 -3.66
N ARG A 236 10.35 -2.10 -2.81
CA ARG A 236 11.46 -2.14 -1.86
C ARG A 236 11.01 -2.48 -0.45
N MET A 237 11.94 -3.06 0.31
CA MET A 237 11.80 -3.31 1.74
C MET A 237 13.02 -2.82 2.48
N GLY A 238 12.83 -2.24 3.66
CA GLY A 238 13.87 -1.88 4.59
C GLY A 238 14.06 -2.91 5.69
N LEU A 239 15.29 -3.19 6.06
CA LEU A 239 15.64 -4.18 7.09
C LEU A 239 16.67 -3.61 8.06
N ILE A 240 16.59 -4.04 9.32
CA ILE A 240 17.71 -3.95 10.26
C ILE A 240 18.20 -5.35 10.58
N ILE A 241 19.52 -5.51 10.50
CA ILE A 241 20.19 -6.80 10.73
C ILE A 241 21.53 -6.56 11.44
N SER A 242 21.93 -7.54 12.27
CA SER A 242 23.24 -7.50 12.92
C SER A 242 24.39 -7.59 11.91
N PRO A 243 25.51 -6.86 12.12
CA PRO A 243 26.67 -6.92 11.22
C PRO A 243 27.16 -8.34 10.92
N LYS A 244 27.10 -9.27 11.88
CA LYS A 244 27.50 -10.67 11.72
C LYS A 244 26.69 -11.43 10.67
N ASP A 245 25.42 -11.03 10.46
CA ASP A 245 24.48 -11.73 9.56
C ASP A 245 24.45 -11.14 8.15
N THR A 246 25.12 -9.99 7.91
CA THR A 246 25.13 -9.31 6.61
C THR A 246 25.68 -10.18 5.49
N LYS A 247 26.70 -11.00 5.77
CA LYS A 247 27.30 -11.92 4.78
C LYS A 247 26.31 -13.01 4.34
N LYS A 248 25.51 -13.53 5.28
CA LYS A 248 24.44 -14.50 4.98
C LYS A 248 23.37 -13.87 4.11
N LEU A 249 22.92 -12.64 4.48
CA LEU A 249 21.92 -11.90 3.74
C LEU A 249 22.38 -11.59 2.30
N LYS A 250 23.63 -11.11 2.11
CA LYS A 250 24.17 -10.84 0.78
C LYS A 250 24.13 -12.07 -0.12
N LYS A 251 24.55 -13.24 0.36
CA LYS A 251 24.50 -14.48 -0.41
C LYS A 251 23.07 -14.88 -0.82
N ILE A 252 22.11 -14.68 0.06
CA ILE A 252 20.70 -14.95 -0.24
C ILE A 252 20.19 -13.95 -1.29
N ALA A 253 20.48 -12.67 -1.12
CA ALA A 253 20.07 -11.62 -2.05
C ALA A 253 20.67 -11.85 -3.47
N GLU A 254 21.94 -12.22 -3.56
CA GLU A 254 22.59 -12.59 -4.81
C GLU A 254 21.92 -13.78 -5.48
N ARG A 255 21.61 -14.84 -4.73
CA ARG A 255 20.88 -16.02 -5.23
C ARG A 255 19.52 -15.67 -5.81
N GLU A 256 18.77 -14.82 -5.10
CA GLU A 256 17.44 -14.39 -5.52
C GLU A 256 17.46 -13.23 -6.53
N ARG A 257 18.65 -12.73 -6.89
CA ARG A 257 18.85 -11.57 -7.79
C ARG A 257 18.13 -10.32 -7.30
N ALA A 258 18.01 -10.14 -5.99
CA ALA A 258 17.46 -8.95 -5.35
C ALA A 258 18.60 -7.97 -5.05
N PRO A 259 18.58 -6.75 -5.60
CA PRO A 259 19.56 -5.73 -5.24
C PRO A 259 19.52 -5.47 -3.72
N LEU A 260 20.72 -5.33 -3.13
CA LEU A 260 20.90 -5.09 -1.71
C LEU A 260 21.86 -3.94 -1.48
N TYR A 261 21.44 -2.98 -0.67
CA TYR A 261 22.21 -1.79 -0.33
C TYR A 261 22.31 -1.68 1.19
N ILE A 262 23.54 -1.58 1.72
CA ILE A 262 23.77 -1.21 3.12
C ILE A 262 23.83 0.30 3.13
N VAL A 263 22.80 0.94 3.65
CA VAL A 263 22.60 2.39 3.51
C VAL A 263 22.89 3.18 4.77
N GLY A 264 23.16 2.50 5.88
CA GLY A 264 23.42 3.18 7.14
C GLY A 264 23.55 2.23 8.32
N GLU A 265 23.53 2.83 9.50
CA GLU A 265 23.63 2.10 10.77
C GLU A 265 22.80 2.75 11.88
N VAL A 266 22.40 1.93 12.83
CA VAL A 266 21.70 2.34 14.05
C VAL A 266 22.68 3.02 15.00
N THR A 267 22.30 4.19 15.52
CA THR A 267 23.16 5.04 16.35
C THR A 267 22.83 4.99 17.85
N CYS A 268 21.56 4.72 18.18
CA CYS A 268 21.03 4.76 19.55
C CYS A 268 21.19 6.15 20.20
N ASP A 269 20.96 7.21 19.46
CA ASP A 269 21.03 8.61 19.89
C ASP A 269 19.67 9.34 19.74
N GLU A 270 18.61 8.59 19.38
CA GLU A 270 17.26 9.11 19.15
C GLU A 270 17.17 10.17 18.04
N ARG A 271 18.12 10.15 17.10
CA ARG A 271 18.16 11.07 15.95
C ARG A 271 18.04 10.30 14.63
N LEU A 272 17.36 10.93 13.68
CA LEU A 272 17.33 10.49 12.27
C LEU A 272 18.17 11.44 11.45
N VAL A 273 19.26 10.91 10.90
CA VAL A 273 20.21 11.70 10.08
C VAL A 273 20.28 11.10 8.68
N PHE A 274 20.03 11.94 7.67
CA PHE A 274 20.41 11.63 6.29
C PHE A 274 21.55 12.57 5.90
N LYS A 275 22.68 12.00 5.51
CA LYS A 275 23.84 12.77 5.11
C LYS A 275 24.39 12.34 3.75
N ASN A 276 25.06 13.24 3.10
CA ASN A 276 25.77 13.01 1.85
C ASN A 276 27.23 13.38 2.06
N ASP A 277 28.10 12.38 2.24
CA ASP A 277 29.51 12.61 2.53
C ASP A 277 30.26 13.18 1.31
N THR A 278 29.85 12.84 0.10
CA THR A 278 30.44 13.36 -1.14
C THR A 278 30.20 14.86 -1.30
N LYS A 279 28.99 15.33 -1.02
CA LYS A 279 28.61 16.75 -1.11
C LYS A 279 28.80 17.51 0.19
N LYS A 280 29.12 16.84 1.30
CA LYS A 280 29.19 17.39 2.65
C LYS A 280 27.91 18.10 3.07
N GLU A 281 26.76 17.49 2.76
CA GLU A 281 25.44 17.99 3.08
C GLU A 281 24.74 17.06 4.07
N VAL A 282 23.93 17.66 4.96
CA VAL A 282 23.06 16.93 5.90
C VAL A 282 21.63 17.47 5.71
N PRO A 283 20.90 16.97 4.70
CA PRO A 283 19.57 17.49 4.41
C PRO A 283 18.52 17.15 5.46
N ILE A 284 18.74 16.14 6.29
CA ILE A 284 17.86 15.78 7.40
C ILE A 284 18.72 15.49 8.62
N ASP A 285 18.41 16.15 9.73
CA ASP A 285 18.97 15.92 11.05
C ASP A 285 17.87 16.28 12.07
N LEU A 286 17.10 15.29 12.49
CA LEU A 286 15.90 15.47 13.29
C LEU A 286 15.90 14.59 14.54
N ASP A 287 15.39 15.13 15.63
CA ASP A 287 15.04 14.32 16.79
C ASP A 287 13.82 13.45 16.45
N LEU A 288 13.85 12.17 16.79
CA LEU A 288 12.75 11.25 16.53
C LEU A 288 11.47 11.66 17.27
N SER A 289 11.60 12.32 18.44
CA SER A 289 10.46 12.89 19.16
C SER A 289 9.71 13.98 18.38
N ALA A 290 10.41 14.72 17.51
CA ALA A 290 9.78 15.70 16.62
C ALA A 290 9.03 15.02 15.46
N LEU A 291 9.47 13.85 15.05
CA LEU A 291 8.88 13.08 13.94
C LEU A 291 7.71 12.20 14.42
N PHE A 292 7.89 11.52 15.56
CA PHE A 292 6.92 10.56 16.13
C PHE A 292 6.25 11.06 17.42
N GLY A 293 6.36 12.35 17.71
CA GLY A 293 5.74 12.97 18.90
C GLY A 293 4.21 12.77 18.94
N SER A 294 3.64 12.84 20.11
CA SER A 294 2.20 12.66 20.30
C SER A 294 1.41 13.79 19.65
N SER A 295 0.54 13.46 18.71
CA SER A 295 -0.46 14.38 18.21
C SER A 295 -1.41 14.81 19.36
N PRO A 296 -1.89 16.07 19.37
CA PRO A 296 -2.92 16.48 20.33
C PRO A 296 -4.12 15.53 20.26
N LYS A 297 -4.66 15.15 21.41
CA LYS A 297 -5.88 14.34 21.46
C LYS A 297 -7.01 15.08 20.76
N THR A 298 -7.58 14.48 19.73
CA THR A 298 -8.84 14.92 19.15
C THR A 298 -9.97 14.38 20.02
N VAL A 299 -10.73 15.26 20.65
CA VAL A 299 -11.96 14.89 21.35
C VAL A 299 -13.11 15.09 20.40
N MET A 300 -13.78 13.98 20.03
CA MET A 300 -14.98 14.02 19.21
C MET A 300 -16.18 13.78 20.14
N GLU A 301 -17.07 14.75 20.20
CA GLU A 301 -18.36 14.61 20.88
C GLU A 301 -19.42 14.31 19.81
N ASP A 302 -20.12 13.20 19.96
CA ASP A 302 -21.21 12.80 19.08
C ASP A 302 -22.46 12.51 19.91
N SER A 303 -23.62 12.81 19.35
CA SER A 303 -24.92 12.48 19.92
C SER A 303 -25.63 11.51 18.98
N SER A 304 -25.93 10.32 19.47
CA SER A 304 -26.73 9.34 18.73
C SER A 304 -28.17 9.80 18.62
N VAL A 305 -28.64 10.00 17.39
CA VAL A 305 -30.05 10.24 17.12
C VAL A 305 -30.73 8.90 16.78
N PHE A 306 -31.55 8.40 17.71
CA PHE A 306 -32.37 7.22 17.44
C PHE A 306 -33.52 7.60 16.49
N ARG A 307 -33.53 6.99 15.31
CA ARG A 307 -34.66 7.08 14.38
C ARG A 307 -35.36 5.73 14.32
N GLU A 308 -36.64 5.71 14.59
CA GLU A 308 -37.45 4.53 14.30
C GLU A 308 -37.70 4.45 12.79
N PHE A 309 -37.28 3.35 12.20
CA PHE A 309 -37.61 3.03 10.80
C PHE A 309 -38.85 2.19 10.74
N LYS A 310 -39.71 2.44 9.75
CA LYS A 310 -40.87 1.57 9.50
C LYS A 310 -40.38 0.16 9.16
N ALA A 311 -41.05 -0.84 9.70
CA ALA A 311 -40.80 -2.23 9.36
C ALA A 311 -40.93 -2.43 7.85
N ILE A 312 -39.99 -3.15 7.26
CA ILE A 312 -40.02 -3.46 5.83
C ILE A 312 -41.18 -4.42 5.57
N PRO A 313 -42.15 -4.05 4.74
CA PRO A 313 -43.27 -4.97 4.43
C PRO A 313 -42.76 -6.11 3.53
N TYR A 314 -42.93 -7.34 3.97
CA TYR A 314 -42.62 -8.52 3.18
C TYR A 314 -43.82 -9.49 3.20
N SER A 315 -43.94 -10.31 2.14
CA SER A 315 -44.95 -11.32 1.98
C SER A 315 -44.35 -12.62 1.46
N GLN A 316 -44.76 -13.74 2.02
CA GLN A 316 -44.28 -15.06 1.57
C GLN A 316 -44.61 -15.34 0.10
N ASP A 317 -45.75 -14.85 -0.39
CA ASP A 317 -46.13 -15.01 -1.80
C ASP A 317 -45.17 -14.32 -2.78
N LYS A 318 -44.36 -13.37 -2.30
CA LYS A 318 -43.38 -12.63 -3.09
C LYS A 318 -41.94 -13.16 -2.95
N LEU A 319 -41.73 -14.29 -2.28
CA LEU A 319 -40.40 -14.83 -2.00
C LEU A 319 -39.56 -14.95 -3.28
N PHE A 320 -40.08 -15.53 -4.34
CA PHE A 320 -39.37 -15.66 -5.62
C PHE A 320 -39.04 -14.30 -6.24
N SER A 321 -39.91 -13.30 -6.07
CA SER A 321 -39.62 -11.94 -6.53
C SER A 321 -38.45 -11.30 -5.76
N TYR A 322 -38.42 -11.51 -4.45
CA TYR A 322 -37.33 -11.01 -3.61
C TYR A 322 -36.00 -11.69 -3.94
N ILE A 323 -35.99 -13.00 -4.10
CA ILE A 323 -34.81 -13.76 -4.54
C ILE A 323 -34.28 -13.20 -5.87
N LYS A 324 -35.18 -13.01 -6.84
CA LYS A 324 -34.82 -12.46 -8.15
C LYS A 324 -34.22 -11.04 -8.03
N GLN A 325 -34.77 -10.19 -7.16
CA GLN A 325 -34.26 -8.85 -6.91
C GLN A 325 -32.86 -8.90 -6.27
N VAL A 326 -32.64 -9.77 -5.26
CA VAL A 326 -31.33 -9.93 -4.62
C VAL A 326 -30.28 -10.43 -5.61
N LEU A 327 -30.61 -11.39 -6.46
CA LEU A 327 -29.72 -11.92 -7.48
C LEU A 327 -29.35 -10.88 -8.58
N GLN A 328 -30.10 -9.79 -8.68
CA GLN A 328 -29.84 -8.68 -9.61
C GLN A 328 -29.02 -7.53 -8.98
N LEU A 329 -28.77 -7.57 -7.67
CA LEU A 329 -27.91 -6.55 -7.04
C LEU A 329 -26.49 -6.65 -7.59
N GLU A 330 -25.84 -5.52 -7.86
CA GLU A 330 -24.46 -5.49 -8.37
C GLU A 330 -23.48 -6.25 -7.46
N ALA A 331 -23.69 -6.20 -6.14
CA ALA A 331 -22.88 -6.95 -5.18
C ALA A 331 -23.04 -8.49 -5.29
N VAL A 332 -24.16 -8.99 -5.80
CA VAL A 332 -24.52 -10.42 -5.83
C VAL A 332 -24.48 -11.00 -7.25
N ALA A 333 -24.88 -10.24 -8.25
CA ALA A 333 -24.96 -10.67 -9.65
C ALA A 333 -23.61 -11.16 -10.21
N CYS A 334 -23.67 -11.89 -11.32
CA CYS A 334 -22.50 -12.37 -12.04
C CYS A 334 -21.50 -11.25 -12.35
N LYS A 335 -20.21 -11.57 -12.25
CA LYS A 335 -19.10 -10.64 -12.44
C LYS A 335 -18.25 -10.93 -13.68
N ASP A 336 -18.71 -11.80 -14.59
CA ASP A 336 -17.95 -12.18 -15.79
C ASP A 336 -17.52 -10.96 -16.63
N TRP A 337 -18.30 -9.90 -16.61
CA TRP A 337 -18.00 -8.65 -17.28
C TRP A 337 -16.73 -7.91 -16.74
N LEU A 338 -16.24 -8.27 -15.55
CA LEU A 338 -15.01 -7.70 -14.99
C LEU A 338 -13.74 -8.23 -15.65
N THR A 339 -13.83 -9.36 -16.32
CA THR A 339 -12.68 -10.09 -16.90
C THR A 339 -12.61 -10.00 -18.42
N ASN A 340 -13.50 -9.24 -19.03
CA ASN A 340 -13.56 -9.06 -20.48
C ASN A 340 -12.75 -7.86 -20.97
#